data_82e12e31ca133a7f89f439d8b557d0d7
#
_entry.id   82e12e31ca133a7f89f439d8b557d0d7
#
_cell.length_a   1.000
_cell.length_b   1.000
_cell.length_c   1.000
_cell.angle_alpha   90.00
_cell.angle_beta   90.00
_cell.angle_gamma   90.00
#
_symmetry.space_group_name_H-M   'P 1'
#
loop_
_entity.id
_entity.type
_entity.pdbx_description
1 polymer ?
#
loop_
_entity_poly.entity_id
_entity_poly.type
_entity_poly.pdbx_seq_one_letter_code
_entity_poly.pdbx_strand_id
1 'polypeptide(L)'
;VYVYLKNRNETLLDLMAQTMATKLRTIFGNRVLGPDKPPVARVQTLFIRKIILKIETNAPMVRARELLVQVQKEMTAEDRFKSLIVYYDVDPM
;
A
#
# COMPACT_ATOMS: atom_id res chain seq x y z
N VAL A 1 1.22 -10.44 0.36
CA VAL A 1 0.32 -9.40 0.88
C VAL A 1 0.04 -8.38 -0.21
N TYR A 2 -1.22 -8.10 -0.41
CA TYR A 2 -1.64 -7.04 -1.31
C TYR A 2 -2.03 -5.82 -0.49
N VAL A 3 -1.50 -4.66 -0.86
CA VAL A 3 -1.81 -3.39 -0.22
C VAL A 3 -2.62 -2.57 -1.22
N TYR A 4 -3.85 -2.25 -0.85
CA TYR A 4 -4.74 -1.46 -1.68
C TYR A 4 -4.87 -0.06 -1.11
N LEU A 5 -4.67 0.93 -1.98
CA LEU A 5 -4.82 2.33 -1.63
C LEU A 5 -5.98 2.90 -2.45
N LYS A 6 -6.81 3.72 -1.80
CA LYS A 6 -7.96 4.34 -2.44
C LYS A 6 -7.99 5.82 -2.16
N ASN A 7 -8.41 6.59 -3.16
CA ASN A 7 -8.67 8.02 -2.99
C ASN A 7 -9.53 8.52 -4.15
N ARG A 8 -10.23 9.63 -3.91
CA ARG A 8 -11.05 10.29 -4.93
C ARG A 8 -10.22 11.03 -5.96
N ASN A 9 -9.03 11.47 -5.58
CA ASN A 9 -8.13 12.22 -6.44
C ASN A 9 -7.07 11.27 -6.98
N GLU A 10 -7.13 10.98 -8.27
CA GLU A 10 -6.22 10.03 -8.90
C GLU A 10 -4.77 10.48 -8.84
N THR A 11 -4.52 11.76 -9.11
CA THR A 11 -3.16 12.30 -9.07
C THR A 11 -2.55 12.18 -7.67
N LEU A 12 -3.33 12.53 -6.65
CA LEU A 12 -2.91 12.39 -5.26
C LEU A 12 -2.71 10.91 -4.90
N LEU A 13 -3.59 10.05 -5.36
CA LEU A 13 -3.48 8.61 -5.11
C LEU A 13 -2.19 8.04 -5.70
N ASP A 14 -1.82 8.45 -6.91
CA ASP A 14 -0.56 8.02 -7.52
C ASP A 14 0.64 8.47 -6.69
N LEU A 15 0.60 9.70 -6.18
CA LEU A 15 1.65 10.18 -5.28
C LEU A 15 1.70 9.38 -3.98
N MET A 16 0.55 9.11 -3.38
CA MET A 16 0.45 8.29 -2.17
C MET A 16 1.03 6.89 -2.40
N ALA A 17 0.65 6.27 -3.52
CA ALA A 17 1.09 4.92 -3.84
C ALA A 17 2.60 4.87 -4.08
N GLN A 18 3.15 5.82 -4.80
CA GLN A 18 4.60 5.91 -5.03
C GLN A 18 5.35 6.14 -3.71
N THR A 19 4.86 7.04 -2.88
CA THR A 19 5.47 7.34 -1.59
C THR A 19 5.47 6.11 -0.69
N MET A 20 4.35 5.42 -0.61
CA MET A 20 4.24 4.21 0.19
C MET A 20 5.16 3.10 -0.33
N ALA A 21 5.18 2.89 -1.64
CA ALA A 21 6.05 1.89 -2.25
C ALA A 21 7.53 2.18 -1.96
N THR A 22 7.94 3.45 -2.04
CA THR A 22 9.31 3.86 -1.74
C THR A 22 9.67 3.57 -0.28
N LYS A 23 8.79 3.91 0.65
CA LYS A 23 8.99 3.62 2.07
C LYS A 23 9.09 2.12 2.34
N LEU A 24 8.21 1.34 1.70
CA LEU A 24 8.24 -0.11 1.85
C LEU A 24 9.50 -0.72 1.25
N ARG A 25 9.99 -0.22 0.13
CA ARG A 25 11.24 -0.69 -0.47
C ARG A 25 12.44 -0.45 0.43
N THR A 26 12.42 0.61 1.22
CA THR A 26 13.47 0.88 2.20
C THR A 26 13.53 -0.23 3.25
N ILE A 27 12.40 -0.84 3.57
CA ILE A 27 12.27 -1.89 4.59
C ILE A 27 12.44 -3.29 3.97
N PHE A 28 11.73 -3.55 2.87
CA PHE A 28 11.60 -4.88 2.29
C PHE A 28 12.42 -5.09 1.02
N GLY A 29 13.03 -4.04 0.49
CA GLY A 29 13.85 -4.13 -0.71
C GLY A 29 13.03 -4.48 -1.95
N ASN A 30 13.58 -5.38 -2.79
CA ASN A 30 12.98 -5.75 -4.06
C ASN A 30 11.77 -6.68 -3.94
N ARG A 31 11.32 -6.95 -2.73
CA ARG A 31 10.09 -7.73 -2.49
C ARG A 31 8.83 -6.89 -2.72
N VAL A 32 8.99 -5.57 -2.91
CA VAL A 32 7.87 -4.65 -3.15
C VAL A 32 7.71 -4.46 -4.64
N LEU A 33 6.52 -4.77 -5.15
CA LEU A 33 6.17 -4.64 -6.57
C LEU A 33 5.03 -3.64 -6.73
N GLY A 34 5.09 -2.86 -7.78
CA GLY A 34 4.10 -1.82 -8.06
C GLY A 34 4.58 -0.45 -7.59
N PRO A 35 3.67 0.52 -7.47
CA PRO A 35 2.22 0.39 -7.51
C PRO A 35 1.66 0.18 -8.92
N ASP A 36 0.60 -0.60 -9.00
CA ASP A 36 -0.08 -0.90 -10.26
C ASP A 36 -1.57 -0.62 -10.14
N LYS A 37 -2.22 -0.48 -11.30
CA LYS A 37 -3.67 -0.44 -11.37
C LYS A 37 -4.21 -1.86 -11.34
N PRO A 38 -5.08 -2.22 -10.38
CA PRO A 38 -5.71 -3.53 -10.40
C PRO A 38 -6.73 -3.63 -11.55
N PRO A 39 -7.22 -4.83 -11.88
CA PRO A 39 -8.24 -5.00 -12.92
C PRO A 39 -9.47 -4.11 -12.71
N VAL A 40 -9.87 -3.91 -11.44
CA VAL A 40 -10.88 -2.91 -11.09
C VAL A 40 -10.15 -1.74 -10.45
N ALA A 41 -9.80 -0.73 -11.24
CA ALA A 41 -8.99 0.40 -10.80
C ALA A 41 -9.82 1.56 -10.25
N ARG A 42 -11.13 1.45 -10.31
CA ARG A 42 -12.06 2.47 -9.82
C ARG A 42 -13.36 1.82 -9.38
N VAL A 43 -13.82 2.15 -8.18
CA VAL A 43 -15.12 1.74 -7.66
C VAL A 43 -15.87 2.99 -7.24
N GLN A 44 -17.00 3.28 -7.91
CA GLN A 44 -17.75 4.51 -7.70
C GLN A 44 -16.88 5.74 -7.94
N THR A 45 -16.63 6.54 -6.92
CA THR A 45 -15.81 7.75 -7.01
C THR A 45 -14.37 7.54 -6.52
N LEU A 46 -14.01 6.32 -6.14
CA LEU A 46 -12.69 6.02 -5.60
C LEU A 46 -11.82 5.33 -6.63
N PHE A 47 -10.65 5.89 -6.86
CA PHE A 47 -9.60 5.23 -7.64
C PHE A 47 -8.83 4.28 -6.73
N ILE A 48 -8.29 3.22 -7.30
CA ILE A 48 -7.60 2.16 -6.57
C ILE A 48 -6.21 1.93 -7.16
N ARG A 49 -5.23 1.76 -6.28
CA ARG A 49 -3.88 1.32 -6.65
C ARG A 49 -3.49 0.16 -5.75
N LYS A 50 -2.64 -0.72 -6.29
CA LYS A 50 -2.25 -1.95 -5.62
C LYS A 50 -0.74 -2.05 -5.54
N ILE A 51 -0.23 -2.35 -4.35
CA ILE A 51 1.17 -2.68 -4.12
C ILE A 51 1.22 -4.14 -3.69
N ILE A 52 2.14 -4.91 -4.26
CA ILE A 52 2.33 -6.31 -3.90
C ILE A 52 3.58 -6.40 -3.03
N LEU A 53 3.44 -6.97 -1.85
CA LEU A 53 4.55 -7.27 -0.96
C LEU A 53 4.72 -8.78 -0.89
N LYS A 54 5.83 -9.28 -1.41
CA LYS A 54 6.16 -10.69 -1.36
C LYS A 54 6.79 -11.03 -0.03
N ILE A 55 6.15 -11.91 0.72
CA ILE A 55 6.66 -12.37 2.02
C ILE A 55 6.84 -13.87 1.93
N GLU A 56 8.02 -14.34 2.36
CA GLU A 56 8.32 -15.75 2.38
C GLU A 56 7.40 -16.50 3.35
N THR A 57 7.08 -17.73 3.02
CA THR A 57 6.11 -18.54 3.78
C THR A 57 6.48 -18.70 5.24
N ASN A 58 7.77 -18.74 5.54
CA ASN A 58 8.28 -18.91 6.91
C ASN A 58 8.66 -17.60 7.57
N ALA A 59 8.42 -16.47 6.91
CA ALA A 59 8.72 -15.17 7.49
C ALA A 59 7.65 -14.80 8.54
N PRO A 60 8.03 -14.06 9.61
CA PRO A 60 7.07 -13.67 10.64
C PRO A 60 6.10 -12.62 10.11
N MET A 61 4.87 -13.04 9.89
CA MET A 61 3.81 -12.19 9.32
C MET A 61 3.44 -11.03 10.25
N VAL A 62 3.52 -11.25 11.56
CA VAL A 62 3.21 -10.22 12.55
C VAL A 62 4.15 -9.02 12.37
N ARG A 63 5.43 -9.28 12.16
CA ARG A 63 6.42 -8.22 11.97
C ARG A 63 6.14 -7.43 10.69
N ALA A 64 5.79 -8.12 9.61
CA ALA A 64 5.45 -7.46 8.35
C ALA A 64 4.24 -6.55 8.52
N ARG A 65 3.22 -6.99 9.24
CA ARG A 65 2.03 -6.18 9.52
C ARG A 65 2.38 -4.94 10.33
N GLU A 66 3.21 -5.07 11.35
CA GLU A 66 3.64 -3.94 12.17
C GLU A 66 4.33 -2.88 11.31
N LEU A 67 5.21 -3.31 10.41
CA LEU A 67 5.94 -2.41 9.54
C LEU A 67 5.00 -1.71 8.53
N LEU A 68 4.02 -2.44 8.00
CA LEU A 68 3.02 -1.86 7.09
C LEU A 68 2.18 -0.79 7.80
N VAL A 69 1.72 -1.09 9.01
CA VAL A 69 0.93 -0.15 9.81
C VAL A 69 1.77 1.08 10.17
N GLN A 70 3.03 0.88 10.49
CA GLN A 70 3.94 1.99 10.81
C GLN A 70 4.09 2.93 9.62
N VAL A 71 4.30 2.38 8.42
CA VAL A 71 4.42 3.19 7.20
C VAL A 71 3.12 3.95 6.94
N GLN A 72 1.98 3.29 7.11
CA GLN A 72 0.68 3.94 6.96
C GLN A 72 0.52 5.11 7.94
N LYS A 73 0.89 4.92 9.19
CA LYS A 73 0.81 5.98 10.20
C LYS A 73 1.71 7.16 9.86
N GLU A 74 2.92 6.88 9.39
CA GLU A 74 3.85 7.93 8.97
C GLU A 74 3.26 8.76 7.83
N MET A 75 2.63 8.10 6.86
CA MET A 75 2.03 8.79 5.72
C MET A 75 0.83 9.63 6.15
N THR A 76 -0.08 9.05 6.93
CA THR A 76 -1.30 9.76 7.33
C THR A 76 -1.03 10.85 8.36
N ALA A 77 0.15 10.91 8.93
CA ALA A 77 0.57 12.03 9.76
C ALA A 77 0.81 13.31 8.94
N GLU A 78 1.04 13.19 7.64
CA GLU A 78 1.15 14.33 6.75
C GLU A 78 -0.24 14.79 6.33
N ASP A 79 -0.49 16.10 6.40
CA ASP A 79 -1.80 16.67 6.08
C ASP A 79 -2.29 16.32 4.68
N ARG A 80 -1.36 16.29 3.70
CA ARG A 80 -1.70 15.98 2.31
C ARG A 80 -2.17 14.54 2.10
N PHE A 81 -1.89 13.65 3.05
CA PHE A 81 -2.23 12.23 2.95
C PHE A 81 -3.31 11.80 3.95
N LYS A 82 -3.95 12.72 4.65
CA LYS A 82 -4.96 12.38 5.64
C LYS A 82 -6.17 11.65 5.06
N SER A 83 -6.47 11.87 3.79
CA SER A 83 -7.60 11.24 3.13
C SER A 83 -7.29 9.85 2.56
N LEU A 84 -6.08 9.34 2.79
CA LEU A 84 -5.68 8.04 2.29
C LEU A 84 -6.48 6.93 2.95
N ILE A 85 -7.03 6.07 2.12
CA ILE A 85 -7.69 4.83 2.57
C ILE A 85 -6.79 3.67 2.17
N VAL A 86 -6.40 2.87 3.15
CA VAL A 86 -5.53 1.71 2.92
C VAL A 86 -6.16 0.48 3.54
N TYR A 87 -6.16 -0.62 2.80
CA TYR A 87 -6.46 -1.91 3.41
C TYR A 87 -5.52 -2.98 2.86
N TYR A 88 -5.37 -4.03 3.64
CA TYR A 88 -4.42 -5.10 3.36
C TYR A 88 -5.18 -6.39 3.11
N ASP A 89 -4.80 -7.08 2.05
CA ASP A 89 -5.30 -8.42 1.75
C ASP A 89 -4.14 -9.39 1.98
N VAL A 90 -4.18 -10.08 3.11
CA VAL A 90 -3.20 -11.09 3.43
C VAL A 90 -3.72 -12.39 2.84
N ASP A 91 -3.39 -12.61 1.58
CA ASP A 91 -3.86 -13.81 0.89
C ASP A 91 -3.20 -15.04 1.49
N PRO A 92 -3.98 -15.93 2.03
CA PRO A 92 -3.46 -17.17 2.60
C PRO A 92 -2.98 -18.17 1.56
N MET A 93 -3.25 -17.93 0.32
CA MET A 93 -2.87 -18.85 -0.76
C MET A 93 -1.40 -18.82 -1.02
#